data_89b77dd1e7edb368833fe941e78d41c6
#
_entry.id   89b77dd1e7edb368833fe941e78d41c6
#
_cell.length_a   1.000
_cell.length_b   1.000
_cell.length_c   1.000
_cell.angle_alpha   90.00
_cell.angle_beta   90.00
_cell.angle_gamma   90.00
#
_symmetry.space_group_name_H-M   'P 1'
#
loop_
_entity.id
_entity.type
_entity.pdbx_description
1 polymer ?
#
loop_
_entity_poly.entity_id
_entity_poly.type
_entity_poly.pdbx_seq_one_letter_code
_entity_poly.pdbx_strand_id
1 'polypeptide(L)'
;MKKTTITLLLAIVATVCGYAQQSAPVKPLKELQQAFVDLRFGMFIHFNMPTFCPEDWPDPDASPALFNPVKLDCSQWAKAAKSAGMTYGCLTTKHHSGFCIWNTATTPYSVMSSPLKRDVVREFADAFRREGLRVMLYYSILDTHHRLRPHRITPEHVTMIKAQLAELLTGYGDIDALIIDGWDAPWSRISYTEIPFAEIYSFIKSLQPNCLVMDLNSAKYPADGLFYSDIKAYEQGAGQKISKDANNLPAMSCLPLQPKWWFWKDYFPTTPELKSAETIVRENVDPMGKVFCNFMLNVAPNRDGLMDDNALKRLKEIGKLYTKRGPVAKLGHYDDAILVPNLALGKPAEGTWCYDCQLFDFINDDNFKTEWYAHPSVKEPQVTISLGSEQQFNAIVITEAEDDCLDEYTLEVRVNNTWVSVFAGKATTAKRVKMHRFGNVWADAVRITIKSYKTEYCGIAELGVYNERR
;
A
#
# COMPACT_ATOMS: atom_id res chain seq x y z
N MET A 1 -6.91 25.90 50.72
CA MET A 1 -6.76 24.46 51.02
C MET A 1 -7.50 23.70 49.91
N LYS A 2 -7.00 22.87 49.06
CA LYS A 2 -5.73 22.11 48.92
C LYS A 2 -5.40 22.03 47.43
N LYS A 3 -4.20 22.43 47.03
CA LYS A 3 -3.51 21.96 45.85
C LYS A 3 -3.04 20.52 46.17
N THR A 4 -3.23 19.61 45.28
CA THR A 4 -2.42 18.41 45.06
C THR A 4 -3.25 17.43 44.21
N THR A 5 -2.90 17.27 42.97
CA THR A 5 -2.75 15.98 42.29
C THR A 5 -2.64 16.19 40.75
N ILE A 6 -1.54 16.71 40.31
CA ILE A 6 -1.08 16.60 38.89
C ILE A 6 0.43 16.36 38.99
N THR A 7 0.85 15.13 39.27
CA THR A 7 2.25 14.71 39.13
C THR A 7 2.29 13.17 39.27
N LEU A 8 1.77 12.46 38.28
CA LEU A 8 1.98 11.00 38.19
C LEU A 8 1.72 10.44 36.79
N LEU A 9 2.21 11.13 35.75
CA LEU A 9 2.14 10.60 34.37
C LEU A 9 3.46 10.73 33.60
N LEU A 10 4.57 10.94 34.28
CA LEU A 10 5.90 11.11 33.65
C LEU A 10 6.96 10.14 34.16
N ALA A 11 6.59 9.05 34.83
CA ALA A 11 7.55 8.12 35.45
C ALA A 11 7.46 6.66 34.97
N ILE A 12 6.83 6.35 33.81
CA ILE A 12 6.80 4.97 33.28
C ILE A 12 7.65 4.81 32.00
N VAL A 13 8.47 5.75 31.65
CA VAL A 13 9.37 5.64 30.47
C VAL A 13 10.79 5.15 30.83
N ALA A 14 11.10 4.90 32.08
CA ALA A 14 12.49 4.68 32.51
C ALA A 14 12.78 3.34 33.19
N THR A 15 12.18 2.21 32.75
CA THR A 15 12.69 0.89 33.21
C THR A 15 12.36 -0.23 32.22
N VAL A 16 12.78 -0.07 30.96
CA VAL A 16 13.04 -1.19 30.04
C VAL A 16 14.48 -1.02 29.51
N CYS A 17 15.43 -1.05 30.42
CA CYS A 17 16.82 -1.31 30.11
C CYS A 17 17.04 -2.82 30.10
N GLY A 18 17.29 -3.39 28.92
CA GLY A 18 17.79 -4.75 28.90
C GLY A 18 17.52 -5.46 27.57
N TYR A 19 18.35 -5.26 26.66
CA TYR A 19 18.62 -5.78 25.33
C TYR A 19 18.36 -4.70 24.28
N ALA A 20 19.33 -3.83 24.09
CA ALA A 20 19.50 -3.10 22.84
C ALA A 20 19.76 -4.18 21.78
N GLN A 21 18.68 -4.64 21.12
CA GLN A 21 18.79 -5.35 19.85
C GLN A 21 19.56 -4.38 18.96
N GLN A 22 20.80 -4.71 18.58
CA GLN A 22 21.56 -3.89 17.63
C GLN A 22 20.67 -3.77 16.39
N SER A 23 20.10 -2.60 16.21
CA SER A 23 19.26 -2.34 15.04
C SER A 23 20.11 -2.63 13.81
N ALA A 24 19.61 -3.46 12.90
CA ALA A 24 20.27 -3.73 11.64
C ALA A 24 20.60 -2.39 10.95
N PRO A 25 21.76 -2.26 10.29
CA PRO A 25 22.12 -1.02 9.61
C PRO A 25 21.02 -0.58 8.65
N VAL A 26 20.73 0.71 8.62
CA VAL A 26 19.73 1.29 7.71
C VAL A 26 20.22 1.11 6.28
N LYS A 27 19.37 0.49 5.45
CA LYS A 27 19.66 0.23 4.04
C LYS A 27 19.00 1.29 3.16
N PRO A 28 19.59 1.62 2.00
CA PRO A 28 18.93 2.42 0.98
C PRO A 28 17.61 1.79 0.54
N LEU A 29 16.57 2.61 0.31
CA LEU A 29 15.24 2.14 -0.08
C LEU A 29 15.28 1.25 -1.34
N LYS A 30 16.08 1.62 -2.35
CA LYS A 30 16.23 0.83 -3.58
C LYS A 30 16.79 -0.58 -3.34
N GLU A 31 17.65 -0.75 -2.34
CA GLU A 31 18.12 -2.08 -1.94
C GLU A 31 17.04 -2.90 -1.26
N LEU A 32 16.22 -2.26 -0.42
CA LEU A 32 15.08 -2.93 0.22
C LEU A 32 14.03 -3.35 -0.81
N GLN A 33 13.74 -2.49 -1.79
CA GLN A 33 12.83 -2.77 -2.90
C GLN A 33 13.34 -3.94 -3.76
N GLN A 34 14.64 -3.96 -4.10
CA GLN A 34 15.25 -5.09 -4.80
C GLN A 34 15.16 -6.39 -3.97
N ALA A 35 15.53 -6.33 -2.69
CA ALA A 35 15.45 -7.49 -1.81
C ALA A 35 14.01 -8.02 -1.69
N PHE A 36 13.01 -7.15 -1.70
CA PHE A 36 11.60 -7.56 -1.69
C PHE A 36 11.20 -8.31 -2.98
N VAL A 37 11.54 -7.79 -4.16
CA VAL A 37 11.21 -8.50 -5.41
C VAL A 37 11.98 -9.80 -5.56
N ASP A 38 13.19 -9.90 -4.99
CA ASP A 38 14.00 -11.13 -4.95
C ASP A 38 13.37 -12.23 -4.10
N LEU A 39 12.49 -11.92 -3.16
CA LEU A 39 11.70 -12.90 -2.40
C LEU A 39 10.73 -13.68 -3.29
N ARG A 40 10.26 -13.14 -4.39
CA ARG A 40 9.44 -13.72 -5.46
C ARG A 40 8.08 -14.26 -5.04
N PHE A 41 8.01 -15.10 -4.00
CA PHE A 41 6.82 -15.86 -3.65
C PHE A 41 6.65 -15.99 -2.15
N GLY A 42 5.47 -15.64 -1.66
CA GLY A 42 5.13 -15.71 -0.25
C GLY A 42 3.68 -16.09 0.02
N MET A 43 3.37 -16.29 1.30
CA MET A 43 2.03 -16.62 1.78
C MET A 43 1.36 -15.40 2.39
N PHE A 44 0.17 -15.09 1.94
CA PHE A 44 -0.74 -14.19 2.64
C PHE A 44 -1.68 -15.04 3.51
N ILE A 45 -1.92 -14.62 4.73
CA ILE A 45 -2.75 -15.37 5.69
C ILE A 45 -3.85 -14.45 6.18
N HIS A 46 -5.05 -14.62 5.63
CA HIS A 46 -6.24 -13.97 6.14
C HIS A 46 -6.84 -14.82 7.25
N PHE A 47 -6.54 -14.44 8.48
CA PHE A 47 -7.05 -15.08 9.69
C PHE A 47 -7.38 -14.03 10.72
N ASN A 48 -8.67 -13.73 10.90
CA ASN A 48 -9.16 -12.69 11.80
C ASN A 48 -10.66 -12.94 12.08
N MET A 49 -11.38 -11.99 12.68
CA MET A 49 -12.80 -12.10 12.99
C MET A 49 -13.67 -12.64 11.82
N PRO A 50 -13.45 -12.25 10.53
CA PRO A 50 -14.25 -12.77 9.40
C PRO A 50 -14.14 -14.29 9.18
N THR A 51 -13.08 -14.96 9.68
CA THR A 51 -12.99 -16.43 9.66
C THR A 51 -14.13 -17.09 10.45
N PHE A 52 -14.63 -16.41 11.48
CA PHE A 52 -15.64 -16.91 12.41
C PHE A 52 -17.05 -16.37 12.12
N CYS A 53 -17.17 -15.53 11.09
CA CYS A 53 -18.42 -14.91 10.67
C CYS A 53 -18.82 -15.37 9.27
N PRO A 54 -20.12 -15.30 8.89
CA PRO A 54 -20.56 -15.65 7.54
C PRO A 54 -19.95 -14.74 6.47
N GLU A 55 -19.80 -13.44 6.79
CA GLU A 55 -19.34 -12.40 5.86
C GLU A 55 -17.89 -12.01 6.11
N ASP A 56 -17.20 -11.51 5.08
CA ASP A 56 -15.86 -10.93 5.23
C ASP A 56 -15.91 -9.53 5.92
N TRP A 57 -17.11 -8.97 6.05
CA TRP A 57 -17.41 -7.75 6.77
C TRP A 57 -18.35 -8.06 7.96
N PRO A 58 -17.79 -8.53 9.08
CA PRO A 58 -18.61 -8.89 10.25
C PRO A 58 -19.25 -7.65 10.89
N ASP A 59 -20.28 -7.91 11.70
CA ASP A 59 -20.88 -6.87 12.54
C ASP A 59 -19.78 -6.13 13.32
N PRO A 60 -19.74 -4.78 13.27
CA PRO A 60 -18.80 -3.99 14.05
C PRO A 60 -18.77 -4.27 15.55
N ASP A 61 -19.90 -4.73 16.10
CA ASP A 61 -20.06 -5.05 17.50
C ASP A 61 -20.02 -6.58 17.80
N ALA A 62 -19.53 -7.37 16.80
CA ALA A 62 -19.34 -8.81 16.95
C ALA A 62 -18.49 -9.13 18.19
N SER A 63 -18.98 -10.05 19.04
CA SER A 63 -18.31 -10.38 20.30
C SER A 63 -16.91 -10.97 20.05
N PRO A 64 -15.87 -10.56 20.77
CA PRO A 64 -14.57 -11.23 20.77
C PRO A 64 -14.65 -12.73 21.06
N ALA A 65 -15.71 -13.19 21.75
CA ALA A 65 -15.92 -14.60 22.05
C ALA A 65 -16.11 -15.50 20.81
N LEU A 66 -16.46 -14.91 19.66
CA LEU A 66 -16.55 -15.64 18.39
C LEU A 66 -15.18 -16.12 17.90
N PHE A 67 -14.11 -15.37 18.21
CA PHE A 67 -12.75 -15.73 17.82
C PHE A 67 -12.19 -16.82 18.74
N ASN A 68 -12.45 -18.08 18.43
CA ASN A 68 -12.09 -19.23 19.26
C ASN A 68 -11.47 -20.39 18.46
N PRO A 69 -10.28 -20.23 17.89
CA PRO A 69 -9.57 -21.33 17.23
C PRO A 69 -9.01 -22.31 18.27
N VAL A 70 -9.62 -23.50 18.36
CA VAL A 70 -9.29 -24.47 19.43
C VAL A 70 -8.01 -25.28 19.16
N LYS A 71 -7.47 -25.26 17.91
CA LYS A 71 -6.27 -26.01 17.49
C LYS A 71 -5.22 -25.11 16.83
N LEU A 72 -5.23 -23.79 17.13
CA LEU A 72 -4.30 -22.85 16.50
C LEU A 72 -2.86 -23.38 16.47
N ASP A 73 -2.30 -23.53 15.26
CA ASP A 73 -0.92 -23.96 15.04
C ASP A 73 -0.24 -23.16 13.90
N CYS A 74 0.38 -22.06 14.25
CA CYS A 74 1.16 -21.24 13.33
C CYS A 74 2.40 -21.99 12.78
N SER A 75 2.87 -23.06 13.46
CA SER A 75 3.97 -23.91 12.93
C SER A 75 3.51 -24.74 11.74
N GLN A 76 2.24 -25.19 11.72
CA GLN A 76 1.67 -25.84 10.53
C GLN A 76 1.64 -24.85 9.34
N TRP A 77 1.25 -23.58 9.57
CA TRP A 77 1.23 -22.56 8.53
C TRP A 77 2.61 -22.31 7.93
N ALA A 78 3.62 -22.14 8.80
CA ALA A 78 5.00 -21.90 8.37
C ALA A 78 5.57 -23.11 7.57
N LYS A 79 5.34 -24.34 8.03
CA LYS A 79 5.73 -25.55 7.31
C LYS A 79 5.02 -25.69 5.97
N ALA A 80 3.73 -25.32 5.91
CA ALA A 80 2.94 -25.30 4.69
C ALA A 80 3.51 -24.30 3.67
N ALA A 81 3.83 -23.08 4.10
CA ALA A 81 4.48 -22.08 3.27
C ALA A 81 5.83 -22.58 2.72
N LYS A 82 6.66 -23.15 3.60
CA LYS A 82 7.96 -23.73 3.22
C LYS A 82 7.82 -24.87 2.23
N SER A 83 6.80 -25.73 2.38
CA SER A 83 6.53 -26.85 1.47
C SER A 83 6.18 -26.40 0.06
N ALA A 84 5.64 -25.19 -0.11
CA ALA A 84 5.35 -24.56 -1.39
C ALA A 84 6.56 -23.82 -2.00
N GLY A 85 7.70 -23.76 -1.31
CA GLY A 85 8.87 -23.00 -1.73
C GLY A 85 8.78 -21.49 -1.46
N MET A 86 7.85 -21.07 -0.62
CA MET A 86 7.68 -19.66 -0.23
C MET A 86 8.82 -19.20 0.67
N THR A 87 9.09 -17.88 0.67
CA THR A 87 10.22 -17.25 1.37
C THR A 87 9.79 -16.38 2.54
N TYR A 88 8.50 -16.06 2.64
CA TYR A 88 7.93 -15.22 3.70
C TYR A 88 6.46 -15.53 3.94
N GLY A 89 5.92 -15.02 5.06
CA GLY A 89 4.50 -14.93 5.34
C GLY A 89 4.08 -13.52 5.71
N CYS A 90 2.86 -13.16 5.37
CA CYS A 90 2.19 -11.92 5.74
C CYS A 90 0.86 -12.24 6.45
N LEU A 91 0.68 -11.77 7.69
CA LEU A 91 -0.51 -12.05 8.50
C LEU A 91 -1.39 -10.81 8.63
N THR A 92 -2.71 -10.97 8.49
CA THR A 92 -3.70 -9.93 8.79
C THR A 92 -3.81 -9.69 10.30
N THR A 93 -3.01 -8.77 10.84
CA THR A 93 -2.99 -8.49 12.30
C THR A 93 -4.28 -7.82 12.77
N LYS A 94 -4.79 -6.88 11.98
CA LYS A 94 -6.11 -6.25 12.13
C LYS A 94 -6.72 -6.05 10.76
N HIS A 95 -7.94 -6.57 10.54
CA HIS A 95 -8.73 -6.33 9.35
C HIS A 95 -9.78 -5.24 9.60
N HIS A 96 -10.65 -4.95 8.65
CA HIS A 96 -11.63 -3.84 8.68
C HIS A 96 -12.60 -3.88 9.86
N SER A 97 -12.79 -5.03 10.50
CA SER A 97 -13.60 -5.14 11.73
C SER A 97 -12.98 -4.44 12.94
N GLY A 98 -11.67 -4.17 12.91
CA GLY A 98 -10.95 -3.57 14.05
C GLY A 98 -10.46 -4.57 15.10
N PHE A 99 -10.74 -5.88 14.92
CA PHE A 99 -10.31 -6.89 15.88
C PHE A 99 -8.81 -7.15 15.80
N CYS A 100 -8.11 -6.93 16.91
CA CYS A 100 -6.66 -7.08 17.03
C CYS A 100 -6.30 -8.51 17.47
N ILE A 101 -5.55 -9.26 16.66
CA ILE A 101 -5.15 -10.63 17.01
C ILE A 101 -3.81 -10.72 17.74
N TRP A 102 -3.39 -9.63 18.40
CA TRP A 102 -2.21 -9.55 19.27
C TRP A 102 -2.60 -8.98 20.64
N ASN A 103 -1.67 -9.06 21.59
CA ASN A 103 -1.83 -8.49 22.93
C ASN A 103 -1.65 -6.96 22.86
N THR A 104 -2.71 -6.25 22.47
CA THR A 104 -2.73 -4.79 22.39
C THR A 104 -3.19 -4.16 23.70
N ALA A 105 -2.58 -3.02 24.05
CA ALA A 105 -3.05 -2.16 25.13
C ALA A 105 -4.05 -1.08 24.66
N THR A 106 -4.28 -0.95 23.35
CA THR A 106 -5.04 0.17 22.76
C THR A 106 -6.55 -0.03 22.80
N THR A 107 -7.01 -1.28 22.84
CA THR A 107 -8.44 -1.62 22.81
C THR A 107 -8.71 -2.98 23.48
N PRO A 108 -9.85 -3.15 24.15
CA PRO A 108 -10.31 -4.47 24.59
C PRO A 108 -10.81 -5.35 23.43
N TYR A 109 -11.07 -4.78 22.23
CA TYR A 109 -11.52 -5.54 21.05
C TYR A 109 -10.35 -6.29 20.43
N SER A 110 -9.91 -7.32 21.13
CA SER A 110 -8.70 -8.08 20.79
C SER A 110 -8.80 -9.54 21.19
N VAL A 111 -7.85 -10.32 20.71
CA VAL A 111 -7.69 -11.74 21.04
C VAL A 111 -7.58 -12.00 22.54
N MET A 112 -7.10 -11.02 23.32
CA MET A 112 -6.99 -11.18 24.79
C MET A 112 -8.36 -11.17 25.49
N SER A 113 -9.40 -10.64 24.84
CA SER A 113 -10.79 -10.72 25.27
C SER A 113 -11.55 -11.91 24.69
N SER A 114 -10.91 -12.70 23.83
CA SER A 114 -11.49 -13.93 23.26
C SER A 114 -11.23 -15.15 24.16
N PRO A 115 -11.90 -16.30 23.93
CA PRO A 115 -11.58 -17.54 24.63
C PRO A 115 -10.15 -18.04 24.40
N LEU A 116 -9.55 -17.73 23.24
CA LEU A 116 -8.19 -18.13 22.91
C LEU A 116 -7.13 -17.54 23.84
N LYS A 117 -7.18 -16.24 24.15
CA LYS A 117 -6.23 -15.52 25.02
C LYS A 117 -4.75 -15.78 24.70
N ARG A 118 -4.41 -15.94 23.42
CA ARG A 118 -3.05 -16.13 22.93
C ARG A 118 -2.73 -15.09 21.89
N ASP A 119 -1.49 -14.59 21.90
CA ASP A 119 -0.99 -13.61 20.91
C ASP A 119 -0.64 -14.32 19.58
N VAL A 120 -1.58 -14.25 18.64
CA VAL A 120 -1.44 -14.93 17.33
C VAL A 120 -0.30 -14.34 16.51
N VAL A 121 -0.06 -13.02 16.61
CA VAL A 121 1.04 -12.34 15.87
C VAL A 121 2.40 -12.84 16.39
N ARG A 122 2.53 -13.01 17.70
CA ARG A 122 3.74 -13.58 18.30
C ARG A 122 4.00 -14.99 17.80
N GLU A 123 2.99 -15.85 17.90
CA GLU A 123 3.11 -17.25 17.47
C GLU A 123 3.43 -17.38 15.97
N PHE A 124 2.80 -16.55 15.14
CA PHE A 124 3.08 -16.48 13.72
C PHE A 124 4.54 -16.06 13.44
N ALA A 125 4.96 -14.93 14.02
CA ALA A 125 6.31 -14.41 13.80
C ALA A 125 7.40 -15.40 14.21
N ASP A 126 7.24 -16.02 15.39
CA ASP A 126 8.18 -17.00 15.90
C ASP A 126 8.20 -18.29 15.06
N ALA A 127 7.03 -18.76 14.61
CA ALA A 127 6.93 -19.95 13.77
C ALA A 127 7.58 -19.75 12.40
N PHE A 128 7.30 -18.62 11.74
CA PHE A 128 7.87 -18.34 10.42
C PHE A 128 9.38 -18.17 10.48
N ARG A 129 9.90 -17.43 11.47
CA ARG A 129 11.35 -17.28 11.66
C ARG A 129 12.05 -18.60 11.96
N ARG A 130 11.46 -19.48 12.76
CA ARG A 130 12.01 -20.84 13.02
C ARG A 130 12.16 -21.67 11.74
N GLU A 131 11.27 -21.48 10.78
CA GLU A 131 11.36 -22.15 9.48
C GLU A 131 12.28 -21.41 8.47
N GLY A 132 12.92 -20.30 8.89
CA GLY A 132 13.79 -19.48 8.06
C GLY A 132 13.02 -18.60 7.06
N LEU A 133 11.74 -18.35 7.32
CA LEU A 133 10.87 -17.50 6.52
C LEU A 133 10.86 -16.06 7.08
N ARG A 134 10.75 -15.08 6.18
CA ARG A 134 10.62 -13.68 6.57
C ARG A 134 9.20 -13.38 7.05
N VAL A 135 9.09 -12.29 7.83
CA VAL A 135 7.82 -11.87 8.45
C VAL A 135 7.39 -10.54 7.89
N MET A 136 6.18 -10.50 7.36
CA MET A 136 5.47 -9.30 6.94
C MET A 136 4.13 -9.24 7.67
N LEU A 137 3.58 -8.04 7.83
CA LEU A 137 2.29 -7.84 8.50
C LEU A 137 1.35 -7.04 7.58
N TYR A 138 0.05 -7.29 7.76
CA TYR A 138 -1.01 -6.49 7.17
C TYR A 138 -1.79 -5.80 8.29
N TYR A 139 -2.16 -4.55 8.05
CA TYR A 139 -2.92 -3.73 8.98
C TYR A 139 -3.95 -2.87 8.23
N SER A 140 -5.21 -2.88 8.65
CA SER A 140 -6.22 -1.99 8.10
C SER A 140 -6.34 -0.71 8.91
N ILE A 141 -6.33 0.45 8.23
CA ILE A 141 -6.68 1.73 8.85
C ILE A 141 -8.18 1.91 8.97
N LEU A 142 -8.97 1.25 8.10
CA LEU A 142 -10.41 1.18 8.32
C LEU A 142 -10.68 0.31 9.53
N ASP A 143 -11.54 0.79 10.41
CA ASP A 143 -11.89 0.12 11.66
C ASP A 143 -13.35 0.36 11.97
N THR A 144 -14.18 -0.65 11.66
CA THR A 144 -15.62 -0.52 11.79
C THR A 144 -16.07 -0.51 13.22
N HIS A 145 -15.36 -1.24 14.13
CA HIS A 145 -15.66 -1.27 15.55
C HIS A 145 -15.47 0.10 16.19
N HIS A 146 -14.32 0.74 15.97
CA HIS A 146 -14.03 2.08 16.49
C HIS A 146 -14.63 3.21 15.64
N ARG A 147 -15.48 2.88 14.65
CA ARG A 147 -16.20 3.86 13.81
C ARG A 147 -15.29 4.78 12.99
N LEU A 148 -14.08 4.32 12.65
CA LEU A 148 -13.21 5.03 11.70
C LEU A 148 -13.87 5.01 10.32
N ARG A 149 -14.32 6.17 9.88
CA ARG A 149 -15.06 6.39 8.63
C ARG A 149 -14.67 7.75 8.04
N PRO A 150 -14.81 7.96 6.74
CA PRO A 150 -14.61 9.27 6.13
C PRO A 150 -15.38 10.36 6.86
N HIS A 151 -14.79 11.52 6.99
CA HIS A 151 -15.32 12.70 7.68
C HIS A 151 -15.61 12.51 9.18
N ARG A 152 -15.13 11.41 9.77
CA ARG A 152 -15.26 11.12 11.22
C ARG A 152 -13.93 10.75 11.87
N ILE A 153 -12.83 10.90 11.14
CA ILE A 153 -11.49 10.66 11.69
C ILE A 153 -11.14 11.78 12.64
N THR A 154 -10.66 11.41 13.84
CA THR A 154 -10.21 12.36 14.87
C THR A 154 -8.72 12.16 15.17
N PRO A 155 -8.06 13.13 15.82
CA PRO A 155 -6.66 12.98 16.25
C PRO A 155 -6.43 11.76 17.17
N GLU A 156 -7.43 11.39 17.97
CA GLU A 156 -7.37 10.19 18.85
C GLU A 156 -7.34 8.91 18.03
N HIS A 157 -8.07 8.84 16.90
CA HIS A 157 -8.01 7.71 15.97
C HIS A 157 -6.60 7.57 15.35
N VAL A 158 -5.98 8.67 14.92
CA VAL A 158 -4.61 8.66 14.40
C VAL A 158 -3.61 8.24 15.48
N THR A 159 -3.82 8.71 16.72
CA THR A 159 -3.01 8.31 17.88
C THR A 159 -3.14 6.82 18.18
N MET A 160 -4.36 6.27 18.14
CA MET A 160 -4.60 4.83 18.31
C MET A 160 -3.91 4.00 17.22
N ILE A 161 -4.03 4.42 15.94
CA ILE A 161 -3.33 3.76 14.83
C ILE A 161 -1.82 3.74 15.06
N LYS A 162 -1.23 4.87 15.44
CA LYS A 162 0.20 4.96 15.74
C LYS A 162 0.60 4.07 16.92
N ALA A 163 -0.20 4.03 17.98
CA ALA A 163 0.06 3.16 19.13
C ALA A 163 0.02 1.68 18.72
N GLN A 164 -0.97 1.25 17.94
CA GLN A 164 -1.07 -0.12 17.43
C GLN A 164 0.12 -0.47 16.51
N LEU A 165 0.51 0.44 15.62
CA LEU A 165 1.69 0.25 14.77
C LEU A 165 2.99 0.19 15.59
N ALA A 166 3.10 0.99 16.65
CA ALA A 166 4.25 0.91 17.57
C ALA A 166 4.35 -0.46 18.24
N GLU A 167 3.23 -1.00 18.76
CA GLU A 167 3.20 -2.34 19.33
C GLU A 167 3.66 -3.39 18.32
N LEU A 168 3.14 -3.35 17.09
CA LEU A 168 3.48 -4.31 16.03
C LEU A 168 4.94 -4.20 15.56
N LEU A 169 5.50 -2.99 15.48
CA LEU A 169 6.85 -2.77 14.97
C LEU A 169 7.94 -2.84 16.05
N THR A 170 7.60 -2.79 17.34
CA THR A 170 8.59 -2.91 18.41
C THR A 170 8.48 -4.23 19.18
N GLY A 171 7.32 -4.88 19.11
CA GLY A 171 7.03 -6.07 19.89
C GLY A 171 7.43 -7.39 19.24
N TYR A 172 7.59 -7.47 17.92
CA TYR A 172 7.66 -8.74 17.19
C TYR A 172 8.94 -8.94 16.35
N GLY A 173 10.01 -8.19 16.64
CA GLY A 173 11.28 -8.23 15.91
C GLY A 173 11.17 -7.58 14.52
N ASP A 174 12.13 -7.88 13.65
CA ASP A 174 12.20 -7.26 12.32
C ASP A 174 10.99 -7.62 11.45
N ILE A 175 10.33 -6.61 10.91
CA ILE A 175 9.22 -6.72 9.96
C ILE A 175 9.71 -6.23 8.60
N ASP A 176 9.78 -7.11 7.61
CA ASP A 176 10.33 -6.78 6.29
C ASP A 176 9.42 -5.82 5.51
N ALA A 177 8.11 -5.96 5.67
CA ALA A 177 7.13 -5.06 5.06
C ALA A 177 5.84 -5.00 5.89
N LEU A 178 5.21 -3.83 5.85
CA LEU A 178 3.88 -3.58 6.40
C LEU A 178 2.94 -3.19 5.27
N ILE A 179 1.95 -4.05 4.99
CA ILE A 179 0.86 -3.75 4.06
C ILE A 179 -0.22 -3.02 4.85
N ILE A 180 -0.54 -1.81 4.43
CA ILE A 180 -1.62 -1.03 5.00
C ILE A 180 -2.76 -0.96 4.01
N ASP A 181 -3.97 -1.18 4.50
CA ASP A 181 -5.18 -1.21 3.70
C ASP A 181 -6.20 -0.22 4.20
N GLY A 182 -7.03 0.30 3.30
CA GLY A 182 -8.14 1.18 3.61
C GLY A 182 -7.98 2.62 3.17
N TRP A 183 -6.80 3.10 2.78
CA TRP A 183 -6.71 4.41 2.14
C TRP A 183 -7.39 4.39 0.78
N ASP A 184 -8.25 5.35 0.58
CA ASP A 184 -8.90 5.70 -0.68
C ASP A 184 -9.45 4.52 -1.52
N ALA A 185 -9.73 3.42 -0.84
CA ALA A 185 -10.44 2.30 -1.44
C ALA A 185 -11.91 2.68 -1.68
N PRO A 186 -12.56 2.19 -2.76
CA PRO A 186 -13.97 2.52 -3.06
C PRO A 186 -14.94 2.24 -1.91
N TRP A 187 -14.61 1.27 -1.06
CA TRP A 187 -15.40 0.85 0.10
C TRP A 187 -15.04 1.58 1.41
N SER A 188 -13.83 2.15 1.51
CA SER A 188 -13.34 2.89 2.67
C SER A 188 -13.52 4.40 2.50
N ARG A 189 -13.03 4.98 1.40
CA ARG A 189 -13.01 6.41 1.08
C ARG A 189 -12.26 7.27 2.11
N ILE A 190 -11.43 6.70 2.96
CA ILE A 190 -10.58 7.47 3.90
C ILE A 190 -9.42 8.04 3.10
N SER A 191 -9.32 9.36 3.03
CA SER A 191 -8.29 10.04 2.25
C SER A 191 -6.91 9.98 2.90
N TYR A 192 -5.86 10.18 2.10
CA TYR A 192 -4.47 10.28 2.58
C TYR A 192 -4.19 11.54 3.42
N THR A 193 -5.18 12.42 3.58
CA THR A 193 -5.13 13.61 4.44
C THR A 193 -5.88 13.41 5.76
N GLU A 194 -7.01 12.69 5.77
CA GLU A 194 -7.76 12.41 6.99
C GLU A 194 -6.97 11.50 7.94
N ILE A 195 -6.34 10.46 7.42
CA ILE A 195 -5.26 9.73 8.10
C ILE A 195 -3.97 10.05 7.36
N PRO A 196 -3.12 10.98 7.87
CA PRO A 196 -2.01 11.53 7.11
C PRO A 196 -0.96 10.48 6.73
N PHE A 197 -0.95 10.05 5.45
CA PHE A 197 -0.05 8.99 4.99
C PHE A 197 1.42 9.29 5.29
N ALA A 198 1.88 10.50 4.94
CA ALA A 198 3.28 10.91 5.14
C ALA A 198 3.69 10.85 6.62
N GLU A 199 2.77 11.17 7.53
CA GLU A 199 3.00 11.10 8.97
C GLU A 199 3.08 9.65 9.46
N ILE A 200 2.16 8.79 9.03
CA ILE A 200 2.17 7.36 9.35
C ILE A 200 3.42 6.69 8.75
N TYR A 201 3.74 6.99 7.49
CA TYR A 201 4.95 6.50 6.82
C TYR A 201 6.22 6.87 7.60
N SER A 202 6.39 8.15 7.93
CA SER A 202 7.56 8.64 8.68
C SER A 202 7.63 8.01 10.07
N PHE A 203 6.48 7.81 10.72
CA PHE A 203 6.39 7.14 12.02
C PHE A 203 6.86 5.68 11.94
N ILE A 204 6.40 4.92 10.94
CA ILE A 204 6.84 3.53 10.72
C ILE A 204 8.36 3.49 10.48
N LYS A 205 8.88 4.35 9.59
CA LYS A 205 10.32 4.43 9.29
C LYS A 205 11.15 4.83 10.50
N SER A 206 10.61 5.62 11.44
CA SER A 206 11.31 5.97 12.68
C SER A 206 11.45 4.78 13.65
N LEU A 207 10.50 3.82 13.60
CA LEU A 207 10.53 2.60 14.42
C LEU A 207 11.35 1.49 13.77
N GLN A 208 11.13 1.24 12.48
CA GLN A 208 11.87 0.25 11.68
C GLN A 208 12.24 0.84 10.31
N PRO A 209 13.42 1.47 10.17
CA PRO A 209 13.85 2.11 8.91
C PRO A 209 13.87 1.17 7.71
N ASN A 210 14.12 -0.12 7.93
CA ASN A 210 14.20 -1.14 6.88
C ASN A 210 12.84 -1.80 6.56
N CYS A 211 11.77 -1.47 7.28
CA CYS A 211 10.42 -1.95 6.95
C CYS A 211 9.89 -1.22 5.72
N LEU A 212 9.51 -1.96 4.68
CA LEU A 212 8.80 -1.41 3.52
C LEU A 212 7.35 -1.10 3.89
N VAL A 213 6.85 0.05 3.45
CA VAL A 213 5.46 0.47 3.66
C VAL A 213 4.72 0.36 2.35
N MET A 214 3.65 -0.43 2.33
CA MET A 214 2.86 -0.69 1.13
C MET A 214 1.41 -0.26 1.35
N ASP A 215 0.90 0.62 0.51
CA ASP A 215 -0.54 0.84 0.40
C ASP A 215 -1.14 -0.21 -0.54
N LEU A 216 -2.07 -1.03 -0.03
CA LEU A 216 -2.71 -2.09 -0.82
C LEU A 216 -3.54 -1.53 -1.99
N ASN A 217 -4.01 -0.29 -1.88
CA ASN A 217 -4.84 0.37 -2.90
C ASN A 217 -4.04 1.20 -3.91
N SER A 218 -2.71 1.14 -3.89
CA SER A 218 -1.83 1.93 -4.78
C SER A 218 -1.99 1.63 -6.28
N ALA A 219 -2.68 0.53 -6.66
CA ALA A 219 -2.99 0.20 -8.06
C ALA A 219 -3.93 1.20 -8.77
N LYS A 220 -4.62 2.08 -8.03
CA LYS A 220 -5.42 3.15 -8.64
C LYS A 220 -4.56 4.18 -9.38
N TYR A 221 -3.33 4.39 -8.91
CA TYR A 221 -2.37 5.29 -9.54
C TYR A 221 -1.76 4.68 -10.82
N PRO A 222 -1.24 5.49 -11.74
CA PRO A 222 -0.65 5.00 -12.99
C PRO A 222 0.42 3.93 -12.76
N ALA A 223 0.51 2.97 -13.69
CA ALA A 223 1.36 1.79 -13.56
C ALA A 223 2.86 2.09 -13.53
N ASP A 224 3.29 3.23 -14.05
CA ASP A 224 4.70 3.63 -14.20
C ASP A 224 5.16 4.69 -13.18
N GLY A 225 4.34 4.96 -12.14
CA GLY A 225 4.67 5.83 -11.02
C GLY A 225 4.36 5.20 -9.66
N LEU A 226 5.19 5.50 -8.66
CA LEU A 226 4.94 5.14 -7.26
C LEU A 226 4.27 6.32 -6.54
N PHE A 227 3.14 6.04 -5.91
CA PHE A 227 2.39 6.98 -5.08
C PHE A 227 1.98 6.28 -3.79
N TYR A 228 2.18 6.92 -2.66
CA TYR A 228 1.81 6.46 -1.33
C TYR A 228 2.23 5.02 -0.99
N SER A 229 3.33 4.55 -1.57
CA SER A 229 3.79 3.18 -1.36
C SER A 229 5.26 3.01 -1.77
N ASP A 230 6.02 2.23 -1.01
CA ASP A 230 7.37 1.80 -1.40
C ASP A 230 7.32 0.73 -2.51
N ILE A 231 6.23 -0.05 -2.57
CA ILE A 231 6.00 -1.16 -3.50
C ILE A 231 4.62 -0.99 -4.12
N LYS A 232 4.51 -1.08 -5.44
CA LYS A 232 3.23 -1.03 -6.14
C LYS A 232 2.43 -2.30 -5.86
N ALA A 233 1.27 -2.18 -5.22
CA ALA A 233 0.44 -3.33 -4.88
C ALA A 233 -0.69 -3.53 -5.89
N TYR A 234 -0.95 -4.82 -6.24
CA TYR A 234 -2.04 -5.23 -7.14
C TYR A 234 -2.83 -6.36 -6.52
N GLU A 235 -4.04 -6.07 -6.11
CA GLU A 235 -4.97 -7.07 -5.57
C GLU A 235 -5.75 -7.74 -6.72
N GLN A 236 -5.21 -8.84 -7.28
CA GLN A 236 -5.86 -9.55 -8.38
C GLN A 236 -7.24 -10.10 -7.97
N GLY A 237 -7.41 -10.46 -6.69
CA GLY A 237 -8.68 -10.90 -6.14
C GLY A 237 -9.77 -9.83 -6.23
N ALA A 238 -9.40 -8.55 -6.22
CA ALA A 238 -10.27 -7.39 -6.43
C ALA A 238 -10.30 -6.90 -7.90
N GLY A 239 -9.72 -7.66 -8.83
CA GLY A 239 -9.71 -7.33 -10.26
C GLY A 239 -8.58 -6.42 -10.72
N GLN A 240 -7.66 -6.03 -9.83
CA GLN A 240 -6.49 -5.24 -10.20
C GLN A 240 -5.47 -6.12 -10.92
N LYS A 241 -4.94 -5.65 -12.05
CA LYS A 241 -4.00 -6.42 -12.87
C LYS A 241 -2.71 -5.66 -13.10
N ILE A 242 -1.60 -6.36 -12.95
CA ILE A 242 -0.30 -5.87 -13.37
C ILE A 242 -0.02 -6.26 -14.82
N SER A 243 0.64 -5.40 -15.59
CA SER A 243 1.19 -5.81 -16.88
C SER A 243 2.31 -6.81 -16.67
N LYS A 244 2.20 -7.99 -17.28
CA LYS A 244 3.21 -9.06 -17.23
C LYS A 244 4.35 -8.83 -18.22
N ASP A 245 4.26 -7.81 -19.06
CA ASP A 245 5.22 -7.52 -20.13
C ASP A 245 5.98 -6.21 -19.94
N ALA A 246 5.39 -5.23 -19.23
CA ALA A 246 5.87 -3.85 -19.22
C ALA A 246 6.13 -3.23 -17.84
N ASN A 247 5.89 -3.94 -16.73
CA ASN A 247 6.14 -3.35 -15.41
C ASN A 247 7.65 -3.18 -15.14
N ASN A 248 8.05 -1.98 -14.73
CA ASN A 248 9.44 -1.63 -14.39
C ASN A 248 9.61 -1.19 -12.93
N LEU A 249 8.52 -1.18 -12.15
CA LEU A 249 8.52 -0.79 -10.74
C LEU A 249 8.58 -2.01 -9.83
N PRO A 250 9.13 -1.86 -8.62
CA PRO A 250 9.00 -2.90 -7.61
C PRO A 250 7.52 -3.08 -7.26
N ALA A 251 7.02 -4.30 -7.44
CA ALA A 251 5.60 -4.58 -7.31
C ALA A 251 5.32 -5.83 -6.48
N MET A 252 4.08 -5.91 -5.98
CA MET A 252 3.48 -7.07 -5.35
C MET A 252 2.13 -7.34 -5.99
N SER A 253 1.80 -8.60 -6.17
CA SER A 253 0.48 -9.01 -6.60
C SER A 253 -0.03 -10.15 -5.73
N CYS A 254 -1.32 -10.16 -5.39
CA CYS A 254 -1.89 -11.19 -4.55
C CYS A 254 -3.24 -11.70 -5.06
N LEU A 255 -3.51 -12.97 -4.77
CA LEU A 255 -4.82 -13.58 -5.01
C LEU A 255 -5.06 -14.78 -4.07
N PRO A 256 -6.33 -15.16 -3.79
CA PRO A 256 -6.64 -16.32 -2.97
C PRO A 256 -6.38 -17.64 -3.69
N LEU A 257 -5.89 -18.66 -2.95
CA LEU A 257 -5.86 -20.06 -3.40
C LEU A 257 -7.28 -20.60 -3.53
N GLN A 258 -8.11 -20.32 -2.53
CA GLN A 258 -9.51 -20.70 -2.47
C GLN A 258 -10.37 -19.80 -3.39
N PRO A 259 -11.56 -20.25 -3.81
CA PRO A 259 -12.41 -19.45 -4.69
C PRO A 259 -13.06 -18.27 -3.96
N LYS A 260 -13.08 -17.11 -4.58
CA LYS A 260 -13.80 -15.86 -4.24
C LYS A 260 -13.32 -15.12 -2.98
N TRP A 261 -13.12 -15.78 -1.85
CA TRP A 261 -13.00 -15.15 -0.54
C TRP A 261 -11.56 -15.05 -0.06
N TRP A 262 -11.27 -14.02 0.69
CA TRP A 262 -9.99 -13.87 1.38
C TRP A 262 -9.94 -14.69 2.67
N PHE A 263 -11.05 -14.72 3.41
CA PHE A 263 -11.20 -15.51 4.63
C PHE A 263 -11.82 -16.87 4.36
N TRP A 264 -11.55 -17.81 5.26
CA TRP A 264 -12.05 -19.18 5.17
C TRP A 264 -13.58 -19.26 5.20
N LYS A 265 -14.13 -20.23 4.46
CA LYS A 265 -15.57 -20.55 4.40
C LYS A 265 -15.78 -22.05 4.56
N ASP A 266 -16.93 -22.45 5.11
CA ASP A 266 -17.26 -23.85 5.48
C ASP A 266 -17.14 -24.87 4.34
N TYR A 267 -17.27 -24.42 3.09
CA TYR A 267 -17.15 -25.31 1.91
C TYR A 267 -15.69 -25.48 1.41
N PHE A 268 -14.71 -24.73 1.92
CA PHE A 268 -13.32 -24.79 1.45
C PHE A 268 -12.67 -26.18 1.58
N PRO A 269 -12.89 -26.95 2.67
CA PRO A 269 -12.29 -28.28 2.80
C PRO A 269 -12.67 -29.26 1.70
N THR A 270 -13.85 -29.09 1.09
CA THR A 270 -14.40 -29.99 0.08
C THR A 270 -14.50 -29.40 -1.32
N THR A 271 -14.14 -28.11 -1.50
CA THR A 271 -14.26 -27.47 -2.80
C THR A 271 -13.34 -28.10 -3.84
N PRO A 272 -13.82 -28.39 -5.06
CA PRO A 272 -12.98 -28.78 -6.18
C PRO A 272 -12.27 -27.58 -6.83
N GLU A 273 -12.65 -26.36 -6.48
CA GLU A 273 -12.25 -25.12 -7.17
C GLU A 273 -10.97 -24.48 -6.63
N LEU A 274 -10.14 -25.20 -5.88
CA LEU A 274 -8.80 -24.69 -5.54
C LEU A 274 -7.99 -24.47 -6.82
N LYS A 275 -7.36 -23.30 -6.93
CA LYS A 275 -6.48 -23.01 -8.07
C LYS A 275 -5.41 -24.10 -8.20
N SER A 276 -5.11 -24.51 -9.44
CA SER A 276 -4.14 -25.55 -9.70
C SER A 276 -2.70 -25.08 -9.39
N ALA A 277 -1.79 -26.02 -9.19
CA ALA A 277 -0.37 -25.69 -9.02
C ALA A 277 0.19 -24.99 -10.28
N GLU A 278 -0.27 -25.42 -11.46
CA GLU A 278 0.09 -24.84 -12.76
C GLU A 278 -0.35 -23.38 -12.84
N THR A 279 -1.60 -23.08 -12.49
CA THR A 279 -2.13 -21.70 -12.46
C THR A 279 -1.31 -20.82 -11.52
N ILE A 280 -0.98 -21.32 -10.32
CA ILE A 280 -0.19 -20.54 -9.36
C ILE A 280 1.24 -20.31 -9.89
N VAL A 281 1.93 -21.35 -10.32
CA VAL A 281 3.35 -21.24 -10.67
C VAL A 281 3.54 -20.63 -12.06
N ARG A 282 2.90 -21.21 -13.09
CA ARG A 282 3.18 -20.84 -14.49
C ARG A 282 2.48 -19.59 -14.96
N GLU A 283 1.29 -19.29 -14.41
CA GLU A 283 0.52 -18.11 -14.83
C GLU A 283 0.73 -16.91 -13.90
N ASN A 284 1.27 -17.12 -12.68
CA ASN A 284 1.48 -16.05 -11.71
C ASN A 284 2.95 -15.93 -11.27
N VAL A 285 3.49 -16.87 -10.49
CA VAL A 285 4.83 -16.71 -9.87
C VAL A 285 5.92 -16.47 -10.92
N ASP A 286 5.96 -17.29 -11.96
CA ASP A 286 7.01 -17.23 -13.00
C ASP A 286 6.91 -15.96 -13.87
N PRO A 287 5.74 -15.59 -14.42
CA PRO A 287 5.63 -14.36 -15.20
C PRO A 287 5.88 -13.10 -14.36
N MET A 288 5.35 -13.05 -13.16
CA MET A 288 5.49 -11.88 -12.29
C MET A 288 6.94 -11.65 -11.86
N GLY A 289 7.69 -12.72 -11.59
CA GLY A 289 9.11 -12.61 -11.30
C GLY A 289 9.96 -12.05 -12.45
N LYS A 290 9.46 -12.04 -13.69
CA LYS A 290 10.14 -11.42 -14.83
C LYS A 290 9.93 -9.91 -14.90
N VAL A 291 8.89 -9.41 -14.27
CA VAL A 291 8.48 -7.99 -14.26
C VAL A 291 8.55 -7.38 -12.87
N PHE A 292 9.54 -7.77 -12.08
CA PHE A 292 9.84 -7.22 -10.75
C PHE A 292 8.66 -7.27 -9.77
N CYS A 293 7.76 -8.23 -9.95
CA CYS A 293 6.60 -8.40 -9.10
C CYS A 293 6.75 -9.63 -8.21
N ASN A 294 6.67 -9.40 -6.90
CA ASN A 294 6.57 -10.45 -5.90
C ASN A 294 5.12 -10.98 -5.87
N PHE A 295 4.93 -12.29 -5.88
CA PHE A 295 3.61 -12.89 -5.83
C PHE A 295 3.28 -13.43 -4.44
N MET A 296 2.11 -13.06 -3.93
CA MET A 296 1.64 -13.44 -2.61
C MET A 296 0.36 -14.26 -2.73
N LEU A 297 0.41 -15.54 -2.36
CA LEU A 297 -0.75 -16.44 -2.40
C LEU A 297 -1.47 -16.44 -1.06
N ASN A 298 -2.73 -16.01 -1.04
CA ASN A 298 -3.53 -16.09 0.16
C ASN A 298 -4.00 -17.52 0.41
N VAL A 299 -3.71 -18.03 1.61
CA VAL A 299 -4.19 -19.33 2.09
C VAL A 299 -4.83 -19.12 3.45
N ALA A 300 -6.14 -19.20 3.51
CA ALA A 300 -6.91 -18.90 4.72
C ALA A 300 -7.00 -20.12 5.65
N PRO A 301 -6.53 -20.01 6.91
CA PRO A 301 -6.77 -21.02 7.93
C PRO A 301 -8.26 -21.10 8.29
N ASN A 302 -8.70 -22.32 8.68
CA ASN A 302 -10.06 -22.60 9.12
C ASN A 302 -10.34 -22.13 10.55
N ARG A 303 -11.56 -22.35 11.03
CA ARG A 303 -11.98 -21.96 12.40
C ARG A 303 -11.25 -22.70 13.52
N ASP A 304 -10.65 -23.87 13.26
CA ASP A 304 -9.76 -24.53 14.21
C ASP A 304 -8.40 -23.82 14.37
N GLY A 305 -8.04 -22.96 13.40
CA GLY A 305 -6.73 -22.31 13.30
C GLY A 305 -5.70 -23.13 12.53
N LEU A 306 -6.16 -24.02 11.64
CA LEU A 306 -5.34 -24.89 10.80
C LEU A 306 -5.63 -24.62 9.32
N MET A 307 -4.66 -24.88 8.45
CA MET A 307 -4.92 -24.99 7.01
C MET A 307 -5.54 -26.35 6.72
N ASP A 308 -6.56 -26.38 5.86
CA ASP A 308 -7.26 -27.59 5.45
C ASP A 308 -6.35 -28.55 4.67
N ASP A 309 -6.62 -29.86 4.74
CA ASP A 309 -5.81 -30.91 4.10
C ASP A 309 -5.71 -30.73 2.59
N ASN A 310 -6.78 -30.30 1.92
CA ASN A 310 -6.76 -30.03 0.49
C ASN A 310 -5.84 -28.85 0.12
N ALA A 311 -5.80 -27.79 0.94
CA ALA A 311 -4.88 -26.67 0.79
C ALA A 311 -3.44 -27.10 1.05
N LEU A 312 -3.18 -27.89 2.11
CA LEU A 312 -1.85 -28.46 2.40
C LEU A 312 -1.34 -29.33 1.26
N LYS A 313 -2.20 -30.16 0.69
CA LYS A 313 -1.87 -30.99 -0.49
C LYS A 313 -1.51 -30.10 -1.68
N ARG A 314 -2.31 -29.06 -1.98
CA ARG A 314 -2.06 -28.15 -3.09
C ARG A 314 -0.75 -27.38 -2.91
N LEU A 315 -0.42 -26.91 -1.71
CA LEU A 315 0.85 -26.25 -1.42
C LEU A 315 2.06 -27.16 -1.68
N LYS A 316 1.97 -28.46 -1.34
CA LYS A 316 3.01 -29.44 -1.68
C LYS A 316 3.13 -29.66 -3.21
N GLU A 317 2.02 -29.67 -3.94
CA GLU A 317 2.01 -29.74 -5.41
C GLU A 317 2.68 -28.51 -6.03
N ILE A 318 2.36 -27.31 -5.52
CA ILE A 318 3.03 -26.05 -5.91
C ILE A 318 4.54 -26.16 -5.69
N GLY A 319 4.99 -26.62 -4.52
CA GLY A 319 6.41 -26.76 -4.19
C GLY A 319 7.16 -27.76 -5.07
N LYS A 320 6.48 -28.80 -5.55
CA LYS A 320 7.06 -29.75 -6.53
C LYS A 320 7.26 -29.11 -7.91
N LEU A 321 6.35 -28.21 -8.31
CA LEU A 321 6.39 -27.53 -9.59
C LEU A 321 7.30 -26.29 -9.55
N TYR A 322 7.29 -25.56 -8.43
CA TYR A 322 8.09 -24.34 -8.20
C TYR A 322 9.48 -24.72 -7.71
N THR A 323 10.45 -24.75 -8.61
CA THR A 323 11.86 -24.86 -8.23
C THR A 323 12.37 -23.49 -7.79
N LYS A 324 13.05 -23.42 -6.62
CA LYS A 324 13.64 -22.20 -6.11
C LYS A 324 14.51 -21.54 -7.18
N ARG A 325 14.15 -20.31 -7.54
CA ARG A 325 14.85 -19.52 -8.53
C ARG A 325 15.82 -18.56 -7.84
N GLY A 326 16.90 -18.20 -8.51
CA GLY A 326 17.80 -17.14 -8.07
C GLY A 326 17.11 -15.77 -8.02
N PRO A 327 17.82 -14.70 -7.62
CA PRO A 327 17.32 -13.33 -7.64
C PRO A 327 16.72 -12.95 -8.99
N VAL A 328 15.77 -12.02 -9.00
CA VAL A 328 15.30 -11.41 -10.25
C VAL A 328 16.37 -10.49 -10.85
N ALA A 329 16.19 -10.05 -12.08
CA ALA A 329 17.04 -9.01 -12.66
C ALA A 329 17.03 -7.75 -11.77
N LYS A 330 18.07 -6.93 -11.87
CA LYS A 330 18.13 -5.68 -11.13
C LYS A 330 17.06 -4.71 -11.65
N LEU A 331 16.36 -4.08 -10.71
CA LEU A 331 15.48 -2.97 -10.99
C LEU A 331 16.25 -1.86 -11.72
N GLY A 332 15.66 -1.31 -12.78
CA GLY A 332 16.19 -0.18 -13.50
C GLY A 332 16.05 1.14 -12.73
N HIS A 333 16.24 2.24 -13.42
CA HIS A 333 15.96 3.56 -12.85
C HIS A 333 14.45 3.84 -12.87
N TYR A 334 13.93 4.31 -11.75
CA TYR A 334 12.57 4.83 -11.59
C TYR A 334 12.57 5.92 -10.51
N ASP A 335 11.60 6.82 -10.60
CA ASP A 335 11.45 7.92 -9.66
C ASP A 335 11.04 7.43 -8.27
N ASP A 336 11.46 8.16 -7.23
CA ASP A 336 10.99 7.91 -5.87
C ASP A 336 9.49 8.20 -5.75
N ALA A 337 8.83 7.50 -4.83
CA ALA A 337 7.39 7.63 -4.63
C ALA A 337 6.99 9.04 -4.19
N ILE A 338 5.86 9.52 -4.67
CA ILE A 338 5.13 10.65 -4.10
C ILE A 338 4.40 10.14 -2.85
N LEU A 339 4.70 10.73 -1.69
CA LEU A 339 4.17 10.30 -0.39
C LEU A 339 3.29 11.36 0.29
N VAL A 340 3.07 12.49 -0.38
CA VAL A 340 2.35 13.66 0.16
C VAL A 340 1.15 14.01 -0.70
N PRO A 341 0.13 14.69 -0.14
CA PRO A 341 -1.07 15.04 -0.88
C PRO A 341 -0.82 15.99 -2.05
N ASN A 342 -1.65 15.88 -3.09
CA ASN A 342 -1.69 16.80 -4.22
C ASN A 342 -2.28 18.13 -3.81
N LEU A 343 -1.49 19.21 -3.82
CA LEU A 343 -1.93 20.58 -3.49
C LEU A 343 -2.87 21.18 -4.56
N ALA A 344 -2.83 20.63 -5.78
CA ALA A 344 -3.67 21.06 -6.89
C ALA A 344 -5.05 20.38 -6.90
N LEU A 345 -5.28 19.34 -6.08
CA LEU A 345 -6.51 18.55 -6.09
C LEU A 345 -7.77 19.43 -5.96
N GLY A 346 -8.65 19.35 -6.95
CA GLY A 346 -9.93 20.10 -7.01
C GLY A 346 -9.78 21.61 -7.02
N LYS A 347 -8.62 22.16 -7.36
CA LYS A 347 -8.39 23.58 -7.51
C LYS A 347 -8.89 24.09 -8.87
N PRO A 348 -9.32 25.38 -8.98
CA PRO A 348 -9.77 25.94 -10.25
C PRO A 348 -8.69 25.83 -11.33
N ALA A 349 -9.07 25.27 -12.46
CA ALA A 349 -8.23 25.15 -13.64
C ALA A 349 -8.85 25.86 -14.83
N GLU A 350 -8.01 26.47 -15.68
CA GLU A 350 -8.40 27.15 -16.91
C GLU A 350 -7.30 26.99 -17.97
N GLY A 351 -7.62 27.26 -19.22
CA GLY A 351 -6.61 27.14 -20.26
C GLY A 351 -7.11 27.51 -21.66
N THR A 352 -6.37 27.04 -22.66
CA THR A 352 -6.71 27.20 -24.07
C THR A 352 -7.92 26.31 -24.43
N TRP A 353 -8.51 26.57 -25.58
CA TRP A 353 -9.69 25.83 -26.02
C TRP A 353 -9.46 24.31 -26.01
N CYS A 354 -10.43 23.58 -25.46
CA CYS A 354 -10.48 22.14 -25.40
C CYS A 354 -11.80 21.63 -26.02
N TYR A 355 -11.95 20.32 -26.14
CA TYR A 355 -13.25 19.75 -26.49
C TYR A 355 -14.30 20.00 -25.41
N ASP A 356 -15.55 20.28 -25.79
CA ASP A 356 -16.63 20.63 -24.86
C ASP A 356 -16.90 19.55 -23.77
N CYS A 357 -16.60 18.29 -24.06
CA CYS A 357 -16.73 17.18 -23.12
C CYS A 357 -15.47 16.92 -22.27
N GLN A 358 -14.40 17.69 -22.48
CA GLN A 358 -13.10 17.56 -21.79
C GLN A 358 -12.89 18.72 -20.86
N LEU A 359 -13.46 18.62 -19.65
CA LEU A 359 -13.44 19.69 -18.67
C LEU A 359 -12.04 19.88 -18.07
N PHE A 360 -11.70 21.13 -17.73
CA PHE A 360 -10.46 21.43 -17.02
C PHE A 360 -10.39 20.78 -15.64
N ASP A 361 -11.54 20.49 -15.00
CA ASP A 361 -11.61 19.82 -13.70
C ASP A 361 -11.03 18.38 -13.75
N PHE A 362 -10.95 17.77 -14.93
CA PHE A 362 -10.34 16.44 -15.11
C PHE A 362 -8.83 16.42 -14.97
N ILE A 363 -8.18 17.61 -14.99
CA ILE A 363 -6.72 17.68 -14.93
C ILE A 363 -6.15 17.58 -13.51
N ASN A 364 -7.00 17.62 -12.48
CA ASN A 364 -6.60 17.61 -11.09
C ASN A 364 -7.69 17.05 -10.16
N ASP A 365 -8.39 16.00 -10.60
CA ASP A 365 -9.47 15.36 -9.84
C ASP A 365 -9.05 14.05 -9.13
N ASP A 366 -7.76 13.70 -9.19
CA ASP A 366 -7.17 12.45 -8.67
C ASP A 366 -7.79 11.18 -9.26
N ASN A 367 -8.39 11.30 -10.45
CA ASN A 367 -9.00 10.21 -11.21
C ASN A 367 -8.26 10.00 -12.54
N PHE A 368 -7.28 9.15 -12.57
CA PHE A 368 -6.43 8.87 -13.74
C PHE A 368 -7.14 8.19 -14.93
N LYS A 369 -8.47 8.12 -14.90
CA LYS A 369 -9.34 7.63 -15.99
C LYS A 369 -10.12 8.76 -16.67
N THR A 370 -10.17 9.93 -16.06
CA THR A 370 -10.64 11.16 -16.67
C THR A 370 -9.47 11.83 -17.35
N GLU A 371 -9.72 12.51 -18.45
CA GLU A 371 -8.65 13.04 -19.30
C GLU A 371 -9.11 14.36 -19.91
N TRP A 372 -8.24 15.36 -19.89
CA TRP A 372 -8.40 16.59 -20.63
C TRP A 372 -7.64 16.52 -21.95
N TYR A 373 -8.28 16.94 -23.05
CA TYR A 373 -7.65 17.03 -24.36
C TYR A 373 -7.81 18.44 -24.94
N ALA A 374 -6.70 19.00 -25.42
CA ALA A 374 -6.71 20.27 -26.18
C ALA A 374 -7.42 20.11 -27.52
N HIS A 375 -8.12 21.17 -27.97
CA HIS A 375 -8.68 21.20 -29.32
C HIS A 375 -7.54 21.21 -30.34
N PRO A 376 -7.56 20.39 -31.43
CA PRO A 376 -6.43 20.22 -32.38
C PRO A 376 -6.03 21.52 -33.10
N SER A 377 -6.90 22.53 -33.18
CA SER A 377 -6.55 23.80 -33.78
C SER A 377 -5.65 24.68 -32.92
N VAL A 378 -5.46 24.34 -31.63
CA VAL A 378 -4.60 25.08 -30.71
C VAL A 378 -3.16 24.61 -30.90
N LYS A 379 -2.29 25.52 -31.33
CA LYS A 379 -0.88 25.22 -31.64
C LYS A 379 -0.04 24.95 -30.39
N GLU A 380 -0.26 25.74 -29.35
CA GLU A 380 0.43 25.63 -28.05
C GLU A 380 -0.60 25.51 -26.94
N PRO A 381 -1.12 24.29 -26.67
CA PRO A 381 -2.06 24.08 -25.60
C PRO A 381 -1.48 24.49 -24.24
N GLN A 382 -2.32 25.14 -23.43
CA GLN A 382 -1.91 25.64 -22.12
C GLN A 382 -3.00 25.38 -21.09
N VAL A 383 -2.60 24.95 -19.90
CA VAL A 383 -3.47 24.84 -18.73
C VAL A 383 -2.80 25.49 -17.53
N THR A 384 -3.59 26.23 -16.78
CA THR A 384 -3.20 26.90 -15.53
C THR A 384 -4.09 26.39 -14.41
N ILE A 385 -3.50 25.99 -13.28
CA ILE A 385 -4.21 25.66 -12.03
C ILE A 385 -3.90 26.75 -11.00
N SER A 386 -4.94 27.37 -10.44
CA SER A 386 -4.82 28.32 -9.35
C SER A 386 -4.84 27.59 -8.01
N LEU A 387 -3.79 27.72 -7.18
CA LEU A 387 -3.73 27.09 -5.87
C LEU A 387 -4.54 27.82 -4.79
N GLY A 388 -5.11 28.99 -5.15
CA GLY A 388 -5.96 29.81 -4.28
C GLY A 388 -5.19 30.74 -3.34
N SER A 389 -4.02 30.36 -2.90
CA SER A 389 -3.07 31.17 -2.11
C SER A 389 -1.66 30.69 -2.39
N GLU A 390 -0.66 31.46 -1.98
CA GLU A 390 0.73 31.00 -2.03
C GLU A 390 0.89 29.71 -1.22
N GLN A 391 1.45 28.71 -1.87
CA GLN A 391 1.77 27.41 -1.31
C GLN A 391 3.26 27.13 -1.53
N GLN A 392 3.90 26.45 -0.57
CA GLN A 392 5.25 25.94 -0.77
C GLN A 392 5.18 24.57 -1.44
N PHE A 393 5.94 24.37 -2.49
CA PHE A 393 6.10 23.04 -3.14
C PHE A 393 7.43 22.93 -3.88
N ASN A 394 7.78 21.70 -4.28
CA ASN A 394 9.05 21.40 -4.93
C ASN A 394 8.94 20.27 -5.95
N ALA A 395 7.74 19.81 -6.26
CA ALA A 395 7.51 18.81 -7.30
C ALA A 395 6.20 19.08 -8.06
N ILE A 396 6.25 18.86 -9.38
CA ILE A 396 5.09 18.83 -10.27
C ILE A 396 5.14 17.47 -10.98
N VAL A 397 4.01 16.79 -11.01
CA VAL A 397 3.87 15.49 -11.69
C VAL A 397 2.81 15.62 -12.77
N ILE A 398 3.18 15.27 -14.00
CA ILE A 398 2.27 15.17 -15.13
C ILE A 398 1.95 13.70 -15.33
N THR A 399 0.67 13.34 -15.40
CA THR A 399 0.22 12.07 -15.95
C THR A 399 -0.43 12.36 -17.30
N GLU A 400 0.16 11.85 -18.37
CA GLU A 400 -0.36 12.01 -19.72
C GLU A 400 -1.64 11.19 -19.93
N ALA A 401 -2.51 11.60 -20.84
CA ALA A 401 -3.69 10.83 -21.21
C ALA A 401 -3.29 9.51 -21.91
N GLU A 402 -2.30 9.57 -22.79
CA GLU A 402 -1.74 8.43 -23.50
C GLU A 402 -0.23 8.29 -23.20
N ASP A 403 0.33 7.11 -23.38
CA ASP A 403 1.76 6.87 -23.19
C ASP A 403 2.57 7.67 -24.23
N ASP A 404 3.64 8.34 -23.78
CA ASP A 404 4.56 9.11 -24.62
C ASP A 404 3.90 10.21 -25.47
N CYS A 405 2.87 10.85 -24.91
CA CYS A 405 2.12 11.92 -25.60
C CYS A 405 2.95 13.19 -25.75
N LEU A 406 3.50 13.74 -24.66
CA LEU A 406 4.21 15.03 -24.66
C LEU A 406 5.64 14.87 -25.20
N ASP A 407 6.05 15.78 -26.11
CA ASP A 407 7.43 15.86 -26.63
C ASP A 407 8.20 17.04 -26.02
N GLU A 408 7.72 18.28 -26.20
CA GLU A 408 8.35 19.48 -25.63
C GLU A 408 7.34 20.35 -24.93
N TYR A 409 7.66 20.81 -23.71
CA TYR A 409 6.78 21.64 -22.89
C TYR A 409 7.55 22.49 -21.88
N THR A 410 6.85 23.48 -21.30
CA THR A 410 7.33 24.28 -20.17
C THR A 410 6.42 24.09 -18.97
N LEU A 411 7.01 24.04 -17.77
CA LEU A 411 6.30 24.16 -16.50
C LEU A 411 6.71 25.46 -15.86
N GLU A 412 5.74 26.25 -15.46
CA GLU A 412 5.94 27.56 -14.86
C GLU A 412 5.12 27.67 -13.56
N VAL A 413 5.62 28.44 -12.63
CA VAL A 413 4.98 28.76 -11.36
C VAL A 413 4.80 30.27 -11.23
N ARG A 414 3.70 30.74 -10.63
CA ARG A 414 3.45 32.16 -10.49
C ARG A 414 3.91 32.64 -9.11
N VAL A 415 4.98 33.41 -9.10
CA VAL A 415 5.58 34.01 -7.91
C VAL A 415 5.41 35.53 -8.00
N ASN A 416 4.75 36.16 -7.03
CA ASN A 416 4.53 37.60 -7.03
C ASN A 416 3.96 38.13 -8.38
N ASN A 417 2.92 37.48 -8.90
CA ASN A 417 2.29 37.77 -10.20
C ASN A 417 3.22 37.61 -11.43
N THR A 418 4.39 37.00 -11.28
CA THR A 418 5.34 36.76 -12.38
C THR A 418 5.49 35.28 -12.60
N TRP A 419 5.41 34.83 -13.87
CA TRP A 419 5.66 33.46 -14.25
C TRP A 419 7.15 33.15 -14.28
N VAL A 420 7.56 32.10 -13.55
CA VAL A 420 8.95 31.63 -13.46
C VAL A 420 8.99 30.18 -13.93
N SER A 421 9.84 29.88 -14.91
CA SER A 421 9.99 28.53 -15.42
C SER A 421 10.73 27.65 -14.40
N VAL A 422 10.17 26.49 -14.11
CA VAL A 422 10.80 25.42 -13.30
C VAL A 422 11.25 24.24 -14.17
N PHE A 423 10.71 24.14 -15.38
CA PHE A 423 11.15 23.21 -16.40
C PHE A 423 10.84 23.77 -17.80
N ALA A 424 11.77 23.59 -18.74
CA ALA A 424 11.56 23.86 -20.15
C ALA A 424 12.41 22.91 -20.99
N GLY A 425 11.81 22.18 -21.92
CA GLY A 425 12.52 21.26 -22.80
C GLY A 425 11.72 20.04 -23.21
N LYS A 426 12.45 19.07 -23.76
CA LYS A 426 11.89 17.81 -24.20
C LYS A 426 11.60 16.86 -23.04
N ALA A 427 10.58 16.04 -23.20
CA ALA A 427 10.27 14.96 -22.28
C ALA A 427 11.49 14.02 -22.15
N THR A 428 11.89 13.74 -20.91
CA THR A 428 13.07 12.92 -20.61
C THR A 428 12.78 11.42 -20.60
N THR A 429 11.53 11.04 -20.67
CA THR A 429 11.06 9.65 -20.61
C THR A 429 9.80 9.47 -21.45
N ALA A 430 9.65 8.30 -22.04
CA ALA A 430 8.44 7.86 -22.74
C ALA A 430 7.32 7.36 -21.80
N LYS A 431 7.56 7.38 -20.48
CA LYS A 431 6.57 6.95 -19.49
C LYS A 431 5.40 7.93 -19.43
N ARG A 432 4.21 7.42 -19.14
CA ARG A 432 3.01 8.22 -18.93
C ARG A 432 3.15 9.22 -17.78
N VAL A 433 3.88 8.85 -16.72
CA VAL A 433 4.14 9.72 -15.55
C VAL A 433 5.48 10.41 -15.70
N LYS A 434 5.48 11.74 -15.62
CA LYS A 434 6.67 12.60 -15.65
C LYS A 434 6.77 13.39 -14.36
N MET A 435 7.80 13.10 -13.55
CA MET A 435 8.02 13.73 -12.26
C MET A 435 9.12 14.80 -12.38
N HIS A 436 8.76 16.04 -12.11
CA HIS A 436 9.68 17.18 -12.09
C HIS A 436 9.91 17.63 -10.66
N ARG A 437 11.14 17.45 -10.17
CA ARG A 437 11.57 17.89 -8.84
C ARG A 437 12.55 19.04 -8.97
N PHE A 438 12.33 20.09 -8.18
CA PHE A 438 13.11 21.34 -8.20
C PHE A 438 13.29 21.91 -6.78
N GLY A 439 13.96 23.02 -6.62
CA GLY A 439 14.09 23.70 -5.34
C GLY A 439 12.74 24.19 -4.80
N ASN A 440 12.60 24.34 -3.48
CA ASN A 440 11.38 24.87 -2.88
C ASN A 440 11.01 26.23 -3.46
N VAL A 441 9.76 26.38 -3.88
CA VAL A 441 9.18 27.64 -4.34
C VAL A 441 7.92 27.97 -3.54
N TRP A 442 7.61 29.26 -3.41
CA TRP A 442 6.32 29.75 -2.95
C TRP A 442 5.59 30.34 -4.15
N ALA A 443 4.45 29.77 -4.51
CA ALA A 443 3.68 30.20 -5.67
C ALA A 443 2.18 29.95 -5.46
N ASP A 444 1.35 30.72 -6.14
CA ASP A 444 -0.11 30.66 -6.06
C ASP A 444 -0.77 30.02 -7.28
N ALA A 445 0.00 29.69 -8.31
CA ALA A 445 -0.48 28.96 -9.49
C ALA A 445 0.64 28.22 -10.19
N VAL A 446 0.26 27.16 -10.92
CA VAL A 446 1.13 26.41 -11.82
C VAL A 446 0.56 26.43 -13.24
N ARG A 447 1.43 26.39 -14.25
CA ARG A 447 1.04 26.40 -15.65
C ARG A 447 1.89 25.41 -16.45
N ILE A 448 1.25 24.63 -17.30
CA ILE A 448 1.92 23.89 -18.35
C ILE A 448 1.61 24.52 -19.71
N THR A 449 2.62 24.70 -20.55
CA THR A 449 2.49 25.09 -21.95
C THR A 449 3.14 24.00 -22.81
N ILE A 450 2.36 23.34 -23.66
CA ILE A 450 2.81 22.25 -24.52
C ILE A 450 3.26 22.83 -25.85
N LYS A 451 4.52 22.60 -26.24
CA LYS A 451 5.14 23.09 -27.46
C LYS A 451 5.02 22.09 -28.62
N SER A 452 5.14 20.81 -28.29
CA SER A 452 4.92 19.71 -29.24
C SER A 452 4.49 18.43 -28.53
N TYR A 453 3.79 17.58 -29.27
CA TYR A 453 3.32 16.27 -28.83
C TYR A 453 3.39 15.26 -29.97
N LYS A 454 3.36 13.95 -29.65
CA LYS A 454 3.62 12.83 -30.57
C LYS A 454 2.37 12.05 -30.95
N THR A 455 1.30 12.15 -30.18
CA THR A 455 0.03 11.46 -30.37
C THR A 455 -0.91 12.26 -31.30
N GLU A 456 -2.03 11.68 -31.71
CA GLU A 456 -3.03 12.36 -32.53
C GLU A 456 -3.64 13.56 -31.80
N TYR A 457 -3.84 13.44 -30.49
CA TYR A 457 -4.41 14.46 -29.61
C TYR A 457 -3.46 14.76 -28.46
N CYS A 458 -3.40 16.01 -28.03
CA CYS A 458 -2.64 16.43 -26.87
C CYS A 458 -3.51 16.30 -25.62
N GLY A 459 -3.19 15.37 -24.72
CA GLY A 459 -4.00 15.10 -23.54
C GLY A 459 -3.20 14.93 -22.24
N ILE A 460 -3.83 15.35 -21.13
CA ILE A 460 -3.32 15.19 -19.77
C ILE A 460 -4.43 14.59 -18.91
N ALA A 461 -4.12 13.51 -18.16
CA ALA A 461 -5.02 12.91 -17.20
C ALA A 461 -4.89 13.58 -15.82
N GLU A 462 -3.68 13.99 -15.42
CA GLU A 462 -3.49 14.62 -14.11
C GLU A 462 -2.27 15.55 -14.13
N LEU A 463 -2.40 16.71 -13.49
CA LEU A 463 -1.34 17.66 -13.19
C LEU A 463 -1.28 17.88 -11.66
N GLY A 464 -0.43 17.14 -10.99
CA GLY A 464 -0.29 17.19 -9.53
C GLY A 464 0.83 18.12 -9.08
N VAL A 465 0.64 18.77 -7.91
CA VAL A 465 1.61 19.66 -7.26
C VAL A 465 1.88 19.17 -5.85
N TYR A 466 3.16 19.02 -5.48
CA TYR A 466 3.53 18.35 -4.25
C TYR A 466 4.62 19.09 -3.47
N ASN A 467 4.47 19.11 -2.13
CA ASN A 467 5.50 19.61 -1.22
C ASN A 467 6.20 18.43 -0.55
N GLU A 468 7.20 17.88 -1.21
CA GLU A 468 8.02 16.82 -0.66
C GLU A 468 9.05 17.42 0.31
N ARG A 469 8.92 17.13 1.60
CA ARG A 469 9.96 17.47 2.59
C ARG A 469 11.14 16.51 2.38
N ARG A 470 12.21 17.01 1.85
CA ARG A 470 13.48 16.30 1.71
C ARG A 470 14.47 16.76 2.77
#